data_38a6665785e3723b8f1aaac62b1a4018
#
_entry.id   38a6665785e3723b8f1aaac62b1a4018
#
_cell.length_a   1.000
_cell.length_b   1.000
_cell.length_c   1.000
_cell.angle_alpha   90.00
_cell.angle_beta   90.00
_cell.angle_gamma   90.00
#
_symmetry.space_group_name_H-M   'P 1'
#
loop_
_entity.id
_entity.type
_entity.pdbx_description
1 polymer ?
#
loop_
_entity_poly.entity_id
_entity_poly.type
_entity_poly.pdbx_seq_one_letter_code
_entity_poly.pdbx_strand_id
1 'polypeptide(L)'
;VEAEGMRVFDFDGTIYDGESLFDLYLYSARHDPKAFRYIAPVLRYAVKYKLGRATLEQMEYGVGKMTEGYLTELSRSKRVASVEQLVDDFWDRYYARIKPWYQPESDDVILTASFDLTVGEACRRLGVRNLVASEVDVGTMKVTYLNFSTNKAKRFRELYGPDVVIDEFYTDSKFDQPMIDMARHAFM
;
A
#
# COMPACT_ATOMS: atom_id res chain seq x y z
N VAL A 1 -12.08 -24.95 3.78
CA VAL A 1 -13.29 -24.20 3.42
C VAL A 1 -12.92 -23.44 2.17
N GLU A 2 -13.44 -23.87 1.02
CA GLU A 2 -13.33 -23.10 -0.21
C GLU A 2 -14.06 -21.77 0.03
N ALA A 3 -13.32 -20.67 0.00
CA ALA A 3 -13.91 -19.34 -0.04
C ALA A 3 -14.44 -19.14 -1.46
N GLU A 4 -15.65 -19.66 -1.73
CA GLU A 4 -16.33 -19.36 -2.98
C GLU A 4 -16.52 -17.86 -3.08
N GLY A 5 -16.00 -17.26 -4.15
CA GLY A 5 -16.19 -15.85 -4.48
C GLY A 5 -15.16 -14.87 -3.91
N MET A 6 -13.97 -15.32 -3.46
CA MET A 6 -12.93 -14.39 -2.98
C MET A 6 -12.42 -13.49 -4.10
N ARG A 7 -12.69 -12.18 -3.97
CA ARG A 7 -12.17 -11.14 -4.87
C ARG A 7 -11.04 -10.40 -4.18
N VAL A 8 -9.90 -10.33 -4.86
CA VAL A 8 -8.69 -9.64 -4.36
C VAL A 8 -8.29 -8.55 -5.34
N PHE A 9 -8.01 -7.38 -4.85
CA PHE A 9 -7.68 -6.21 -5.65
C PHE A 9 -6.36 -5.60 -5.19
N ASP A 10 -5.43 -5.38 -6.13
CA ASP A 10 -4.39 -4.40 -5.91
C ASP A 10 -5.01 -2.99 -5.79
N PHE A 11 -4.32 -2.06 -5.14
CA PHE A 11 -4.89 -0.74 -4.87
C PHE A 11 -4.40 0.31 -5.88
N ASP A 12 -3.11 0.64 -5.82
CA ASP A 12 -2.51 1.67 -6.67
C ASP A 12 -2.51 1.24 -8.14
N GLY A 13 -2.97 2.13 -9.03
CA GLY A 13 -3.14 1.83 -10.45
C GLY A 13 -4.38 0.98 -10.77
N THR A 14 -4.88 0.19 -9.84
CA THR A 14 -6.05 -0.70 -10.02
C THR A 14 -7.34 -0.06 -9.54
N ILE A 15 -7.53 0.12 -8.25
CA ILE A 15 -8.69 0.81 -7.63
C ILE A 15 -8.48 2.31 -7.62
N TYR A 16 -7.27 2.75 -7.26
CA TYR A 16 -6.88 4.14 -7.14
C TYR A 16 -6.16 4.60 -8.42
N ASP A 17 -6.56 5.75 -8.95
CA ASP A 17 -5.92 6.35 -10.12
C ASP A 17 -4.67 7.12 -9.71
N GLY A 18 -3.57 6.41 -9.58
CA GLY A 18 -2.28 6.93 -9.18
C GLY A 18 -1.52 6.00 -8.24
N GLU A 19 -0.50 6.55 -7.60
CA GLU A 19 0.33 5.93 -6.57
C GLU A 19 0.06 6.64 -5.24
N SER A 20 -0.74 6.04 -4.37
CA SER A 20 -1.25 6.70 -3.15
C SER A 20 -0.13 7.13 -2.20
N LEU A 21 0.93 6.33 -2.06
CA LEU A 21 2.07 6.69 -1.22
C LEU A 21 2.82 7.91 -1.78
N PHE A 22 3.01 7.97 -3.08
CA PHE A 22 3.65 9.12 -3.73
C PHE A 22 2.79 10.38 -3.61
N ASP A 23 1.48 10.26 -3.84
CA ASP A 23 0.54 11.38 -3.69
C ASP A 23 0.50 11.88 -2.24
N LEU A 24 0.55 10.98 -1.25
CA LEU A 24 0.65 11.36 0.16
C LEU A 24 1.96 12.08 0.46
N TYR A 25 3.08 11.62 -0.09
CA TYR A 25 4.36 12.31 0.08
C TYR A 25 4.29 13.75 -0.44
N LEU A 26 3.77 13.96 -1.64
CA LEU A 26 3.63 15.30 -2.22
C LEU A 26 2.65 16.17 -1.42
N TYR A 27 1.56 15.58 -0.95
CA TYR A 27 0.58 16.26 -0.12
C TYR A 27 1.21 16.73 1.21
N SER A 28 1.89 15.81 1.90
CA SER A 28 2.53 16.10 3.18
C SER A 28 3.65 17.12 3.07
N ALA A 29 4.41 17.10 1.98
CA ALA A 29 5.49 18.06 1.73
C ALA A 29 4.99 19.51 1.55
N ARG A 30 3.73 19.71 1.17
CA ARG A 30 3.09 21.03 1.14
C ARG A 30 2.82 21.55 2.53
N HIS A 31 2.62 20.66 3.50
CA HIS A 31 2.41 21.01 4.91
C HIS A 31 3.75 21.15 5.64
N ASP A 32 4.67 20.24 5.43
CA ASP A 32 6.03 20.31 5.96
C ASP A 32 7.08 19.97 4.88
N PRO A 33 7.74 21.00 4.29
CA PRO A 33 8.75 20.80 3.26
C PRO A 33 9.95 19.94 3.68
N LYS A 34 10.20 19.78 4.98
CA LYS A 34 11.28 18.91 5.48
C LYS A 34 11.06 17.44 5.14
N ALA A 35 9.81 17.03 4.90
CA ALA A 35 9.48 15.69 4.46
C ALA A 35 10.12 15.33 3.11
N PHE A 36 10.40 16.30 2.22
CA PHE A 36 11.03 16.06 0.92
C PHE A 36 12.36 15.34 0.98
N ARG A 37 13.15 15.50 2.04
CA ARG A 37 14.44 14.83 2.19
C ARG A 37 14.35 13.31 2.17
N TYR A 38 13.18 12.76 2.51
CA TYR A 38 12.95 11.31 2.55
C TYR A 38 12.32 10.78 1.26
N ILE A 39 11.63 11.62 0.51
CA ILE A 39 10.88 11.23 -0.69
C ILE A 39 11.82 10.82 -1.83
N ALA A 40 12.80 11.63 -2.15
CA ALA A 40 13.73 11.34 -3.23
C ALA A 40 14.51 10.02 -3.05
N PRO A 41 15.04 9.69 -1.85
CA PRO A 41 15.64 8.39 -1.58
C PRO A 41 14.65 7.22 -1.74
N VAL A 42 13.40 7.33 -1.26
CA VAL A 42 12.39 6.28 -1.44
C VAL A 42 12.18 5.99 -2.92
N LEU A 43 11.95 7.02 -3.73
CA LEU A 43 11.78 6.88 -5.17
C LEU A 43 13.01 6.26 -5.83
N ARG A 44 14.22 6.65 -5.41
CA ARG A 44 15.46 6.08 -5.93
C ARG A 44 15.57 4.58 -5.67
N TYR A 45 15.23 4.11 -4.47
CA TYR A 45 15.24 2.68 -4.15
C TYR A 45 14.19 1.91 -4.96
N ALA A 46 12.97 2.44 -5.06
CA ALA A 46 11.90 1.83 -5.84
C ALA A 46 12.25 1.73 -7.33
N VAL A 47 12.79 2.80 -7.92
CA VAL A 47 13.22 2.81 -9.33
C VAL A 47 14.37 1.84 -9.56
N LYS A 48 15.39 1.81 -8.70
CA LYS A 48 16.49 0.85 -8.82
C LYS A 48 16.00 -0.59 -8.83
N TYR A 49 15.06 -0.91 -7.95
CA TYR A 49 14.47 -2.25 -7.90
C TYR A 49 13.71 -2.57 -9.19
N LYS A 50 12.83 -1.68 -9.66
CA LYS A 50 12.08 -1.85 -10.92
C LYS A 50 12.98 -2.03 -12.13
N LEU A 51 14.17 -1.44 -12.11
CA LEU A 51 15.19 -1.57 -13.16
C LEU A 51 16.12 -2.78 -12.99
N GLY A 52 15.90 -3.64 -12.00
CA GLY A 52 16.75 -4.78 -11.69
C GLY A 52 18.14 -4.42 -11.16
N ARG A 53 18.32 -3.19 -10.65
CA ARG A 53 19.60 -2.66 -10.12
C ARG A 53 19.70 -2.72 -8.60
N ALA A 54 18.70 -3.29 -7.95
CA ALA A 54 18.67 -3.55 -6.51
C ALA A 54 17.92 -4.84 -6.24
N THR A 55 18.31 -5.57 -5.18
CA THR A 55 17.56 -6.72 -4.68
C THR A 55 16.31 -6.26 -3.94
N LEU A 56 15.35 -7.19 -3.74
CA LEU A 56 14.17 -6.93 -2.92
C LEU A 56 14.58 -6.49 -1.51
N GLU A 57 15.54 -7.18 -0.90
CA GLU A 57 16.05 -6.87 0.44
C GLU A 57 16.67 -5.46 0.53
N GLN A 58 17.45 -5.07 -0.47
CA GLN A 58 18.03 -3.72 -0.53
C GLN A 58 16.94 -2.65 -0.66
N MET A 59 15.92 -2.91 -1.48
CA MET A 59 14.79 -2.01 -1.63
C MET A 59 13.98 -1.90 -0.34
N GLU A 60 13.67 -3.02 0.31
CA GLU A 60 12.95 -3.06 1.59
C GLU A 60 13.69 -2.27 2.68
N TYR A 61 15.00 -2.49 2.80
CA TYR A 61 15.81 -1.77 3.78
C TYR A 61 15.78 -0.26 3.52
N GLY A 62 16.01 0.16 2.29
CA GLY A 62 16.08 1.57 1.92
C GLY A 62 14.74 2.28 2.05
N VAL A 63 13.67 1.69 1.49
CA VAL A 63 12.31 2.23 1.57
C VAL A 63 11.83 2.26 3.02
N GLY A 64 12.05 1.18 3.78
CA GLY A 64 11.67 1.09 5.19
C GLY A 64 12.33 2.19 6.02
N LYS A 65 13.65 2.36 5.93
CA LYS A 65 14.39 3.38 6.70
C LYS A 65 13.98 4.81 6.35
N MET A 66 13.79 5.09 5.06
CA MET A 66 13.38 6.43 4.63
C MET A 66 11.93 6.73 5.05
N THR A 67 11.04 5.75 4.98
CA THR A 67 9.65 5.90 5.43
C THR A 67 9.58 6.12 6.94
N GLU A 68 10.36 5.38 7.74
CA GLU A 68 10.45 5.61 9.19
C GLU A 68 10.92 7.04 9.51
N GLY A 69 11.94 7.53 8.82
CA GLY A 69 12.41 8.90 8.95
C GLY A 69 11.34 9.94 8.59
N TYR A 70 10.64 9.70 7.48
CA TYR A 70 9.54 10.53 7.01
C TYR A 70 8.39 10.61 8.04
N LEU A 71 7.93 9.49 8.54
CA LEU A 71 6.86 9.43 9.54
C LEU A 71 7.28 10.08 10.87
N THR A 72 8.53 9.86 11.29
CA THR A 72 9.09 10.50 12.49
C THR A 72 9.16 12.02 12.33
N GLU A 73 9.57 12.52 11.18
CA GLU A 73 9.58 13.96 10.89
C GLU A 73 8.17 14.54 10.96
N LEU A 74 7.19 13.89 10.33
CA LEU A 74 5.79 14.34 10.36
C LEU A 74 5.20 14.31 11.77
N SER A 75 5.48 13.26 12.56
CA SER A 75 4.96 13.12 13.92
C SER A 75 5.47 14.21 14.87
N ARG A 76 6.63 14.79 14.56
CA ARG A 76 7.26 15.88 15.34
C ARG A 76 6.96 17.27 14.77
N SER A 77 6.33 17.35 13.62
CA SER A 77 6.06 18.60 12.94
C SER A 77 5.00 19.40 13.69
N LYS A 78 5.28 20.68 13.97
CA LYS A 78 4.29 21.62 14.53
C LYS A 78 3.25 22.07 13.49
N ARG A 79 3.45 21.73 12.22
CA ARG A 79 2.58 22.09 11.10
C ARG A 79 1.54 21.04 10.79
N VAL A 80 1.68 19.87 11.39
CA VAL A 80 0.79 18.71 11.22
C VAL A 80 0.25 18.34 12.60
N ALA A 81 -1.06 18.26 12.75
CA ALA A 81 -1.69 17.96 14.03
C ALA A 81 -1.35 16.54 14.49
N SER A 82 -1.48 15.57 13.58
CA SER A 82 -1.04 14.18 13.73
C SER A 82 -0.87 13.53 12.35
N VAL A 83 -0.18 12.41 12.27
CA VAL A 83 -0.03 11.65 11.01
C VAL A 83 -1.39 11.11 10.57
N GLU A 84 -2.20 10.65 11.50
CA GLU A 84 -3.55 10.14 11.25
C GLU A 84 -4.46 11.24 10.69
N GLN A 85 -4.42 12.44 11.26
CA GLN A 85 -5.19 13.56 10.75
C GLN A 85 -4.73 13.98 9.35
N LEU A 86 -3.43 13.96 9.10
CA LEU A 86 -2.88 14.24 7.76
C LEU A 86 -3.39 13.26 6.71
N VAL A 87 -3.47 11.97 7.06
CA VAL A 87 -4.01 10.92 6.19
C VAL A 87 -5.49 11.11 5.94
N ASP A 88 -6.25 11.48 6.98
CA ASP A 88 -7.68 11.76 6.86
C ASP A 88 -7.94 12.94 5.91
N ASP A 89 -7.23 14.05 6.11
CA ASP A 89 -7.29 15.23 5.24
C ASP A 89 -6.83 14.94 3.80
N PHE A 90 -5.83 14.06 3.65
CA PHE A 90 -5.38 13.59 2.35
C PHE A 90 -6.51 12.88 1.60
N TRP A 91 -7.22 11.96 2.25
CA TRP A 91 -8.33 11.25 1.61
C TRP A 91 -9.55 12.13 1.37
N ASP A 92 -9.81 13.16 2.16
CA ASP A 92 -10.85 14.14 1.85
C ASP A 92 -10.64 14.77 0.46
N ARG A 93 -9.39 14.94 0.06
CA ARG A 93 -9.04 15.50 -1.23
C ARG A 93 -8.87 14.47 -2.35
N TYR A 94 -8.24 13.34 -2.05
CA TYR A 94 -7.80 12.36 -3.05
C TYR A 94 -8.75 11.18 -3.22
N TYR A 95 -9.77 11.05 -2.39
CA TYR A 95 -10.76 9.97 -2.50
C TYR A 95 -11.48 9.97 -3.87
N ALA A 96 -11.65 11.12 -4.50
CA ALA A 96 -12.21 11.27 -5.83
C ALA A 96 -11.40 10.55 -6.94
N ARG A 97 -10.16 10.13 -6.65
CA ARG A 97 -9.34 9.31 -7.53
C ARG A 97 -9.62 7.80 -7.44
N ILE A 98 -10.52 7.38 -6.58
CA ILE A 98 -11.05 6.00 -6.63
C ILE A 98 -11.76 5.84 -7.96
N LYS A 99 -11.35 4.83 -8.72
CA LYS A 99 -11.87 4.59 -10.07
C LYS A 99 -13.33 4.15 -10.00
N PRO A 100 -14.23 4.73 -10.83
CA PRO A 100 -15.67 4.49 -10.73
C PRO A 100 -16.10 3.06 -11.13
N TRP A 101 -15.21 2.31 -11.80
CA TRP A 101 -15.52 0.91 -12.15
C TRP A 101 -15.52 -0.02 -10.92
N TYR A 102 -14.78 0.35 -9.86
CA TYR A 102 -14.72 -0.46 -8.67
C TYR A 102 -15.99 -0.30 -7.85
N GLN A 103 -16.70 -1.41 -7.68
CA GLN A 103 -17.90 -1.51 -6.85
C GLN A 103 -17.52 -2.33 -5.61
N PRO A 104 -17.24 -1.67 -4.47
CA PRO A 104 -16.75 -2.37 -3.28
C PRO A 104 -17.80 -3.29 -2.67
N GLU A 105 -17.35 -4.47 -2.27
CA GLU A 105 -18.07 -5.38 -1.40
C GLU A 105 -17.33 -5.50 -0.07
N SER A 106 -18.07 -5.67 1.03
CA SER A 106 -17.46 -5.61 2.37
C SER A 106 -16.46 -6.72 2.65
N ASP A 107 -16.53 -7.83 1.94
CA ASP A 107 -15.67 -9.00 2.01
C ASP A 107 -14.57 -9.03 0.94
N ASP A 108 -14.52 -8.04 0.05
CA ASP A 108 -13.37 -7.85 -0.82
C ASP A 108 -12.07 -7.81 0.01
N VAL A 109 -10.98 -8.25 -0.59
CA VAL A 109 -9.64 -8.12 -0.03
C VAL A 109 -8.85 -7.11 -0.85
N ILE A 110 -8.42 -6.04 -0.20
CA ILE A 110 -7.45 -5.10 -0.80
C ILE A 110 -6.05 -5.55 -0.41
N LEU A 111 -5.23 -5.82 -1.42
CA LEU A 111 -3.85 -6.29 -1.28
C LEU A 111 -2.90 -5.26 -1.91
N THR A 112 -2.10 -4.59 -1.09
CA THR A 112 -1.29 -3.45 -1.55
C THR A 112 0.11 -3.46 -0.98
N ALA A 113 1.05 -2.88 -1.72
CA ALA A 113 2.38 -2.54 -1.21
C ALA A 113 2.40 -1.22 -0.41
N SER A 114 1.37 -0.40 -0.54
CA SER A 114 1.19 0.80 0.27
C SER A 114 0.94 0.46 1.75
N PHE A 115 1.08 1.43 2.63
CA PHE A 115 0.98 1.21 4.08
C PHE A 115 -0.47 1.18 4.57
N ASP A 116 -0.70 0.33 5.57
CA ASP A 116 -1.97 0.23 6.29
C ASP A 116 -2.42 1.57 6.88
N LEU A 117 -1.47 2.37 7.38
CA LEU A 117 -1.70 3.74 7.85
C LEU A 117 -2.41 4.61 6.80
N THR A 118 -2.08 4.44 5.53
CA THR A 118 -2.63 5.23 4.42
C THR A 118 -3.88 4.58 3.82
N VAL A 119 -3.76 3.34 3.37
CA VAL A 119 -4.83 2.64 2.64
C VAL A 119 -5.94 2.18 3.58
N GLY A 120 -5.65 2.00 4.87
CA GLY A 120 -6.66 1.65 5.88
C GLY A 120 -7.82 2.63 5.95
N GLU A 121 -7.55 3.93 5.87
CA GLU A 121 -8.61 4.95 5.83
C GLU A 121 -9.43 4.90 4.53
N ALA A 122 -8.79 4.64 3.39
CA ALA A 122 -9.51 4.42 2.13
C ALA A 122 -10.44 3.20 2.22
N CYS A 123 -9.96 2.09 2.78
CA CYS A 123 -10.78 0.89 3.01
C CYS A 123 -11.98 1.18 3.92
N ARG A 124 -11.78 1.94 5.00
CA ARG A 124 -12.86 2.35 5.90
C ARG A 124 -13.94 3.13 5.15
N ARG A 125 -13.55 4.08 4.30
CA ARG A 125 -14.49 4.88 3.49
C ARG A 125 -15.20 4.04 2.43
N LEU A 126 -14.52 3.06 1.85
CA LEU A 126 -15.09 2.12 0.88
C LEU A 126 -16.00 1.06 1.53
N GLY A 127 -15.93 0.86 2.84
CA GLY A 127 -16.64 -0.20 3.55
C GLY A 127 -16.03 -1.60 3.34
N VAL A 128 -14.76 -1.69 2.92
CA VAL A 128 -14.01 -2.94 2.77
C VAL A 128 -13.31 -3.28 4.08
N ARG A 129 -13.52 -4.52 4.56
CA ARG A 129 -13.01 -4.95 5.87
C ARG A 129 -11.62 -5.60 5.84
N ASN A 130 -11.22 -6.14 4.69
CA ASN A 130 -10.00 -6.93 4.59
C ASN A 130 -8.92 -6.14 3.85
N LEU A 131 -7.85 -5.82 4.56
CA LEU A 131 -6.68 -5.15 4.02
C LEU A 131 -5.43 -5.96 4.33
N VAL A 132 -4.65 -6.26 3.30
CA VAL A 132 -3.30 -6.85 3.40
C VAL A 132 -2.34 -5.84 2.79
N ALA A 133 -1.54 -5.19 3.63
CA ALA A 133 -0.73 -4.02 3.28
C ALA A 133 0.66 -4.11 3.90
N SER A 134 1.54 -3.22 3.51
CA SER A 134 2.73 -2.90 4.30
C SER A 134 2.30 -2.31 5.63
N GLU A 135 3.04 -2.59 6.70
CA GLU A 135 2.61 -2.30 8.06
C GLU A 135 3.52 -1.30 8.76
N VAL A 136 2.91 -0.34 9.44
CA VAL A 136 3.59 0.65 10.28
C VAL A 136 3.04 0.55 11.70
N ASP A 137 3.95 0.44 12.67
CA ASP A 137 3.61 0.67 14.08
C ASP A 137 3.57 2.18 14.34
N VAL A 138 2.36 2.73 14.46
CA VAL A 138 2.15 4.17 14.67
C VAL A 138 2.66 4.68 16.02
N GLY A 139 2.79 3.80 17.03
CA GLY A 139 3.35 4.16 18.33
C GLY A 139 4.85 4.43 18.28
N THR A 140 5.57 3.70 17.43
CA THR A 140 7.03 3.80 17.29
C THR A 140 7.46 4.40 15.95
N MET A 141 6.53 4.59 15.01
CA MET A 141 6.79 4.98 13.60
C MET A 141 7.78 4.04 12.90
N LYS A 142 7.74 2.75 13.25
CA LYS A 142 8.56 1.71 12.64
C LYS A 142 7.79 0.98 11.55
N VAL A 143 8.47 0.71 10.43
CA VAL A 143 7.97 -0.19 9.39
C VAL A 143 8.22 -1.62 9.84
N THR A 144 7.14 -2.38 10.05
CA THR A 144 7.20 -3.75 10.57
C THR A 144 7.09 -4.80 9.47
N TYR A 145 6.52 -4.45 8.34
CA TYR A 145 6.40 -5.33 7.17
C TYR A 145 6.31 -4.53 5.87
N LEU A 146 7.01 -4.98 4.82
CA LEU A 146 6.85 -4.46 3.46
C LEU A 146 6.20 -5.52 2.57
N ASN A 147 4.96 -5.24 2.14
CA ASN A 147 4.10 -6.14 1.38
C ASN A 147 4.32 -5.97 -0.13
N PHE A 148 5.51 -6.25 -0.61
CA PHE A 148 5.89 -6.05 -2.00
C PHE A 148 6.35 -7.35 -2.66
N SER A 149 6.03 -7.54 -3.96
CA SER A 149 6.45 -8.68 -4.77
C SER A 149 6.10 -10.03 -4.10
N THR A 150 7.07 -10.92 -3.90
CA THR A 150 6.89 -12.23 -3.26
C THR A 150 6.36 -12.15 -1.83
N ASN A 151 6.59 -11.05 -1.13
CA ASN A 151 6.07 -10.85 0.21
C ASN A 151 4.53 -10.74 0.24
N LYS A 152 3.89 -10.23 -0.83
CA LYS A 152 2.43 -10.22 -0.96
C LYS A 152 1.86 -11.66 -0.87
N ALA A 153 2.39 -12.57 -1.68
CA ALA A 153 1.94 -13.95 -1.69
C ALA A 153 2.24 -14.69 -0.38
N LYS A 154 3.42 -14.44 0.21
CA LYS A 154 3.79 -15.00 1.51
C LYS A 154 2.80 -14.58 2.58
N ARG A 155 2.58 -13.28 2.75
CA ARG A 155 1.65 -12.75 3.76
C ARG A 155 0.22 -13.21 3.53
N PHE A 156 -0.20 -13.25 2.27
CA PHE A 156 -1.55 -13.71 1.92
C PHE A 156 -1.77 -15.17 2.36
N ARG A 157 -0.80 -16.07 2.11
CA ARG A 157 -0.87 -17.47 2.55
C ARG A 157 -0.82 -17.59 4.08
N GLU A 158 -0.06 -16.75 4.77
CA GLU A 158 -0.03 -16.73 6.23
C GLU A 158 -1.40 -16.39 6.84
N LEU A 159 -2.15 -15.48 6.20
CA LEU A 159 -3.45 -15.00 6.68
C LEU A 159 -4.62 -15.93 6.28
N TYR A 160 -4.60 -16.44 5.05
CA TYR A 160 -5.73 -17.18 4.47
C TYR A 160 -5.47 -18.69 4.31
N GLY A 161 -4.27 -19.15 4.61
CA GLY A 161 -3.87 -20.55 4.51
C GLY A 161 -2.96 -20.84 3.31
N PRO A 162 -2.10 -21.89 3.42
CA PRO A 162 -1.10 -22.20 2.39
C PRO A 162 -1.70 -22.61 1.04
N ASP A 163 -2.90 -23.20 1.07
CA ASP A 163 -3.61 -23.72 -0.11
C ASP A 163 -4.76 -22.81 -0.56
N VAL A 164 -4.78 -21.54 -0.09
CA VAL A 164 -5.83 -20.60 -0.46
C VAL A 164 -5.86 -20.38 -1.96
N VAL A 165 -7.06 -20.37 -2.52
CA VAL A 165 -7.34 -20.07 -3.92
C VAL A 165 -8.13 -18.78 -4.00
N ILE A 166 -7.67 -17.85 -4.84
CA ILE A 166 -8.35 -16.61 -5.16
C ILE A 166 -9.24 -16.84 -6.37
N ASP A 167 -10.51 -16.45 -6.31
CA ASP A 167 -11.38 -16.56 -7.47
C ASP A 167 -11.05 -15.50 -8.52
N GLU A 168 -11.01 -14.25 -8.10
CA GLU A 168 -10.72 -13.12 -8.98
C GLU A 168 -9.62 -12.25 -8.39
N PHE A 169 -8.58 -12.00 -9.16
CA PHE A 169 -7.50 -11.08 -8.81
C PHE A 169 -7.37 -9.96 -9.83
N TYR A 170 -7.39 -8.73 -9.35
CA TYR A 170 -7.29 -7.51 -10.16
C TYR A 170 -5.99 -6.77 -9.84
N THR A 171 -5.15 -6.54 -10.86
CA THR A 171 -3.89 -5.81 -10.71
C THR A 171 -3.48 -5.15 -12.02
N ASP A 172 -2.70 -4.08 -11.95
CA ASP A 172 -2.03 -3.46 -13.10
C ASP A 172 -0.52 -3.77 -13.14
N SER A 173 -0.04 -4.60 -12.20
CA SER A 173 1.39 -4.81 -11.97
C SER A 173 1.85 -6.24 -12.26
N LYS A 174 2.82 -6.37 -13.17
CA LYS A 174 3.52 -7.64 -13.41
C LYS A 174 4.33 -8.14 -12.20
N PHE A 175 4.64 -7.29 -11.23
CA PHE A 175 5.30 -7.68 -9.98
C PHE A 175 4.39 -8.50 -9.07
N ASP A 176 3.08 -8.53 -9.37
CA ASP A 176 2.10 -9.36 -8.67
C ASP A 176 1.97 -10.77 -9.28
N GLN A 177 2.89 -11.19 -10.16
CA GLN A 177 2.87 -12.54 -10.73
C GLN A 177 2.68 -13.65 -9.70
N PRO A 178 3.33 -13.63 -8.52
CA PRO A 178 3.08 -14.65 -7.48
C PRO A 178 1.63 -14.71 -7.00
N MET A 179 0.89 -13.59 -7.07
CA MET A 179 -0.54 -13.54 -6.74
C MET A 179 -1.42 -13.98 -7.91
N ILE A 180 -1.05 -13.59 -9.13
CA ILE A 180 -1.72 -14.02 -10.36
C ILE A 180 -1.74 -15.55 -10.45
N ASP A 181 -0.62 -16.19 -10.10
CA ASP A 181 -0.47 -17.64 -10.11
C ASP A 181 -1.37 -18.37 -9.08
N MET A 182 -1.89 -17.66 -8.09
CA MET A 182 -2.82 -18.16 -7.07
C MET A 182 -4.29 -17.98 -7.45
N ALA A 183 -4.58 -17.24 -8.51
CA ALA A 183 -5.93 -16.86 -8.89
C ALA A 183 -6.49 -17.79 -9.99
N ARG A 184 -7.79 -18.09 -9.92
CA ARG A 184 -8.52 -18.76 -10.99
C ARG A 184 -8.70 -17.83 -12.20
N HIS A 185 -8.98 -16.57 -11.93
CA HIS A 185 -9.12 -15.52 -12.95
C HIS A 185 -8.31 -14.29 -12.54
N ALA A 186 -7.40 -13.86 -13.39
CA ALA A 186 -6.63 -12.64 -13.19
C ALA A 186 -6.97 -11.60 -14.27
N PHE A 187 -7.20 -10.36 -13.84
CA PHE A 187 -7.55 -9.23 -14.69
C PHE A 187 -6.45 -8.16 -14.59
N MET A 188 -5.96 -7.70 -15.74
CA MET A 188 -4.93 -6.66 -15.84
C MET A 188 -5.42 -5.49 -16.70
#